data_ba73ba7950e2ea271463758c1c69a7d8
#
_entry.id   ba73ba7950e2ea271463758c1c69a7d8
#
_cell.length_a   1.000
_cell.length_b   1.000
_cell.length_c   1.000
_cell.angle_alpha   90.00
_cell.angle_beta   90.00
_cell.angle_gamma   90.00
#
_symmetry.space_group_name_H-M   'P 1'
#
loop_
_entity.id
_entity.type
_entity.pdbx_description
1 polymer ?
#
loop_
_entity_poly.entity_id
_entity_poly.type
_entity_poly.pdbx_seq_one_letter_code
_entity_poly.pdbx_strand_id
1 'polypeptide(L)' 'MNFSVGVFNIDVRRCVRELDDDQWDEQSTGISADFAEVIYFDYPNCSSIEMVEQKVENQFPKSKGFRIDFIKSFED' A
#
# COMPACT_ATOMS: atom_id res chain seq x y z
N MET A 1 -10.67 -13.94 -11.22
CA MET A 1 -9.22 -13.66 -11.35
C MET A 1 -8.64 -13.26 -10.01
N ASN A 2 -7.37 -13.53 -9.82
CA ASN A 2 -6.65 -13.15 -8.63
C ASN A 2 -5.66 -12.07 -8.99
N PHE A 3 -5.46 -11.12 -8.06
CA PHE A 3 -4.55 -10.01 -8.27
C PHE A 3 -3.58 -9.90 -7.10
N SER A 4 -2.36 -9.49 -7.42
CA SER A 4 -1.37 -9.11 -6.43
C SER A 4 -1.10 -7.62 -6.59
N VAL A 5 -1.12 -6.88 -5.49
CA VAL A 5 -0.96 -5.43 -5.52
C VAL A 5 0.22 -5.05 -4.63
N GLY A 6 1.11 -4.24 -5.17
CA GLY A 6 2.20 -3.66 -4.40
C GLY A 6 1.79 -2.28 -3.90
N VAL A 7 1.83 -2.08 -2.60
CA VAL A 7 1.41 -0.83 -1.95
C VAL A 7 2.55 -0.30 -1.09
N PHE A 8 2.76 1.00 -1.14
CA PHE A 8 3.68 1.68 -0.24
C PHE A 8 3.05 2.99 0.23
N ASN A 9 3.66 3.60 1.22
CA ASN A 9 3.19 4.91 1.72
C ASN A 9 4.26 5.96 1.44
N ILE A 10 3.89 6.99 0.69
CA ILE A 10 4.84 8.02 0.28
C ILE A 10 5.35 8.84 1.46
N ASP A 11 4.50 9.07 2.46
CA ASP A 11 4.88 9.85 3.63
C ASP A 11 5.85 9.07 4.51
N VAL A 12 5.60 7.77 4.69
CA VAL A 12 6.50 6.88 5.44
C VAL A 12 7.85 6.82 4.73
N ARG A 13 7.82 6.58 3.42
CA ARG A 13 9.05 6.46 2.63
C ARG A 13 9.89 7.72 2.72
N ARG A 14 9.26 8.87 2.60
CA ARG A 14 9.95 10.15 2.70
C ARG A 14 10.57 10.35 4.07
N CYS A 15 9.82 10.03 5.12
CA CYS A 15 10.29 10.17 6.48
C CYS A 15 11.51 9.28 6.73
N VAL A 16 11.40 8.01 6.34
CA VAL A 16 12.46 7.02 6.58
C VAL A 16 13.73 7.33 5.80
N ARG A 17 13.58 7.76 4.54
CA ARG A 17 14.73 8.00 3.65
C ARG A 17 15.35 9.37 3.80
N GLU A 18 14.54 10.42 4.04
CA GLU A 18 15.02 11.80 4.05
C GLU A 18 15.29 12.33 5.45
N LEU A 19 14.51 11.86 6.45
CA LEU A 19 14.65 12.35 7.81
C LEU A 19 15.38 11.33 8.68
N ASP A 20 14.63 10.40 9.24
CA ASP A 20 15.18 9.33 10.09
C ASP A 20 14.04 8.38 10.41
N ASP A 21 14.36 7.09 10.59
CA ASP A 21 13.38 6.09 10.99
C ASP A 21 12.63 6.48 12.27
N ASP A 22 13.33 7.12 13.22
CA ASP A 22 12.77 7.50 14.50
C ASP A 22 11.73 8.64 14.38
N GLN A 23 11.67 9.31 13.23
CA GLN A 23 10.72 10.40 13.02
C GLN A 23 9.33 9.90 12.65
N TRP A 24 9.18 8.64 12.25
CA TRP A 24 7.87 8.11 11.89
C TRP A 24 7.15 7.60 13.13
N ASP A 25 5.97 8.16 13.40
CA ASP A 25 5.17 7.82 14.58
C ASP A 25 4.05 6.84 14.18
N GLU A 26 4.30 5.55 14.36
CA GLU A 26 3.31 4.51 14.06
C GLU A 26 2.09 4.57 14.96
N GLN A 27 2.27 5.00 16.21
CA GLN A 27 1.16 5.05 17.16
C GLN A 27 0.17 6.14 16.81
N SER A 28 0.66 7.31 16.43
CA SER A 28 -0.17 8.44 16.08
C SER A 28 -0.86 8.26 14.73
N THR A 29 -0.14 7.72 13.75
CA THR A 29 -0.65 7.55 12.39
C THR A 29 -1.43 6.26 12.20
N GLY A 30 -1.13 5.23 12.97
CA GLY A 30 -1.67 3.89 12.77
C GLY A 30 -1.10 3.19 11.54
N ILE A 31 -0.01 3.71 10.99
CA ILE A 31 0.62 3.18 9.78
C ILE A 31 2.01 2.67 10.12
N SER A 32 2.32 1.43 9.73
CA SER A 32 3.61 0.83 10.00
C SER A 32 4.72 1.46 9.15
N ALA A 33 5.89 1.62 9.75
CA ALA A 33 7.08 2.08 9.03
C ALA A 33 7.50 1.12 7.91
N ASP A 34 7.03 -0.12 7.93
CA ASP A 34 7.29 -1.09 6.88
C ASP A 34 6.79 -0.62 5.51
N PHE A 35 5.81 0.28 5.48
CA PHE A 35 5.29 0.84 4.24
C PHE A 35 6.24 1.82 3.54
N ALA A 36 7.42 2.05 4.08
CA ALA A 36 8.47 2.73 3.33
C ALA A 36 8.88 1.91 2.09
N GLU A 37 8.76 0.59 2.20
CA GLU A 37 8.98 -0.33 1.09
C GLU A 37 7.65 -0.83 0.55
N VAL A 38 7.67 -1.37 -0.67
CA VAL A 38 6.47 -1.94 -1.28
C VAL A 38 6.11 -3.23 -0.56
N ILE A 39 4.85 -3.32 -0.12
CA ILE A 39 4.32 -4.53 0.50
C ILE A 39 3.26 -5.11 -0.43
N TYR A 40 3.28 -6.43 -0.60
CA TYR A 40 2.42 -7.12 -1.54
C TYR A 40 1.20 -7.69 -0.85
N PHE A 41 0.02 -7.45 -1.44
CA PHE A 41 -1.24 -7.96 -0.93
C PHE A 41 -1.95 -8.72 -2.03
N ASP A 42 -2.59 -9.84 -1.68
CA ASP A 42 -3.34 -10.66 -2.62
C ASP A 42 -4.83 -10.33 -2.50
N TYR A 43 -5.45 -10.15 -3.65
CA TYR A 43 -6.89 -9.90 -3.76
C TYR A 43 -7.51 -10.97 -4.64
N PRO A 44 -7.99 -12.07 -4.06
CA PRO A 44 -8.60 -13.15 -4.82
C PRO A 44 -10.03 -12.82 -5.23
N ASN A 45 -10.50 -13.48 -6.26
CA ASN A 45 -11.90 -13.42 -6.70
C ASN A 45 -12.35 -12.02 -7.09
N CYS A 46 -11.47 -11.26 -7.72
CA CYS A 46 -11.81 -9.94 -8.27
C CYS A 46 -12.08 -10.09 -9.77
N SER A 47 -13.14 -9.43 -10.24
CA SER A 47 -13.54 -9.54 -11.64
C SER A 47 -12.83 -8.55 -12.56
N SER A 48 -12.25 -7.48 -11.99
CA SER A 48 -11.58 -6.45 -12.79
C SER A 48 -10.55 -5.71 -11.97
N ILE A 49 -9.65 -5.00 -12.66
CA ILE A 49 -8.67 -4.14 -12.02
C ILE A 49 -9.36 -3.01 -11.26
N GLU A 50 -10.46 -2.50 -11.79
CA GLU A 50 -11.21 -1.43 -11.12
C GLU A 50 -11.72 -1.86 -9.75
N MET A 51 -12.19 -3.10 -9.65
CA MET A 51 -12.63 -3.66 -8.36
C MET A 51 -11.46 -3.73 -7.37
N VAL A 52 -10.29 -4.16 -7.84
CA VAL A 52 -9.09 -4.23 -7.02
C VAL A 52 -8.68 -2.85 -6.54
N GLU A 53 -8.69 -1.87 -7.45
CA GLU A 53 -8.35 -0.50 -7.10
C GLU A 53 -9.26 0.07 -6.02
N GLN A 54 -10.56 -0.21 -6.12
CA GLN A 54 -11.51 0.23 -5.10
C GLN A 54 -11.24 -0.40 -3.75
N LYS A 55 -10.94 -1.70 -3.73
CA LYS A 55 -10.62 -2.39 -2.48
C LYS A 55 -9.36 -1.84 -1.85
N VAL A 56 -8.35 -1.58 -2.66
CA VAL A 56 -7.09 -1.00 -2.18
C VAL A 56 -7.34 0.40 -1.63
N GLU A 57 -8.11 1.23 -2.34
CA GLU A 57 -8.40 2.59 -1.90
C GLU A 57 -9.16 2.61 -0.57
N ASN A 58 -10.08 1.67 -0.37
CA ASN A 58 -10.82 1.56 0.88
C ASN A 58 -9.92 1.13 2.03
N GLN A 59 -8.96 0.27 1.77
CA GLN A 59 -8.05 -0.26 2.78
C GLN A 59 -6.84 0.66 2.99
N PHE A 60 -6.34 1.24 1.92
CA PHE A 60 -5.15 2.09 1.92
C PHE A 60 -5.44 3.40 1.16
N PRO A 61 -6.14 4.34 1.80
CA PRO A 61 -6.58 5.57 1.10
C PRO A 61 -5.42 6.48 0.74
N LYS A 62 -5.52 7.06 -0.44
CA LYS A 62 -4.52 8.02 -0.93
C LYS A 62 -4.37 9.23 -0.02
N SER A 63 -5.45 9.61 0.64
CA SER A 63 -5.44 10.76 1.56
C SER A 63 -4.48 10.56 2.73
N LYS A 64 -4.13 9.31 3.04
CA LYS A 64 -3.18 8.98 4.10
C LYS A 64 -1.77 8.72 3.56
N GLY A 65 -1.54 8.98 2.29
CA GLY A 65 -0.24 8.84 1.67
C GLY A 65 0.03 7.50 0.99
N PHE A 66 -0.94 6.60 0.99
CA PHE A 66 -0.77 5.31 0.33
C PHE A 66 -0.78 5.45 -1.19
N ARG A 67 0.05 4.66 -1.84
CA ARG A 67 0.16 4.62 -3.29
C ARG A 67 0.29 3.19 -3.77
N ILE A 68 -0.28 2.93 -4.94
CA ILE A 68 -0.15 1.62 -5.60
C ILE A 68 1.10 1.67 -6.47
N ASP A 69 2.02 0.72 -6.26
CA ASP A 69 3.21 0.59 -7.08
C ASP A 69 2.90 -0.18 -8.36
N PHE A 70 2.19 -1.30 -8.21
CA PHE A 70 1.76 -2.08 -9.37
C PHE A 70 0.57 -2.97 -9.01
N ILE A 71 -0.14 -3.41 -10.05
CA ILE A 71 -1.19 -4.41 -9.94
C ILE A 71 -0.88 -5.50 -10.97
N LYS A 72 -0.84 -6.74 -10.52
CA LYS A 72 -0.55 -7.88 -11.38
C LYS A 72 -1.65 -8.91 -11.23
N SER A 73 -2.18 -9.39 -12.36
CA SER A 73 -3.13 -10.49 -12.35
C SER A 73 -2.39 -11.82 -12.39
N PHE A 74 -2.93 -12.80 -11.70
CA PHE A 74 -2.39 -14.15 -11.74
C PHE A 74 -3.51 -15.16 -11.62
N GLU A 75 -3.25 -16.39 -12.04
CA GLU A 75 -4.20 -17.49 -11.95
C GLU A 75 -3.58 -18.61 -11.13
N ASP A 76 -4.45 -19.29 -10.39
CA ASP A 76 -4.03 -20.46 -9.60
C ASP A 76 -3.71 -21.64 -10.50
#